data_833420ae37637c7714b481fc26921cc4
#
_entry.id   833420ae37637c7714b481fc26921cc4
#
_cell.length_a   1.000
_cell.length_b   1.000
_cell.length_c   1.000
_cell.angle_alpha   90.00
_cell.angle_beta   90.00
_cell.angle_gamma   90.00
#
_symmetry.space_group_name_H-M   'P 1'
#
loop_
_entity.id
_entity.type
_entity.pdbx_description
1 polymer ?
#
loop_
_entity_poly.entity_id
_entity_poly.type
_entity_poly.pdbx_seq_one_letter_code
_entity_poly.pdbx_strand_id
1 'polypeptide(L)'
;MAEIRLQQLAHSYSRTPASADDYALRELEHVWAQGGAYALLGPSGCGKSTLLNIISGLLSPSQGQVLFDGKVVNELSPQARNIAQVFQFPVVYDTMTVFDNLAFPLRNQGMDEARVRSKVEEIAEVLELGPALKKKARNLSADEKQKVSMGRGLVRDDVSAILFDEPLTVIDPHLKWKLRRKLKQIHEQFNITMIYVTHDQLEASTFADKIAVMYGGQIVQFGTPRELFERPRHTFVGYFIGSPGMNLIDVQPQPGGVGFAGVHLLLPEALQARLASTPVARLQVGIRPEFVQVREAPFDDAFTARVVDVEDLGTYRILTLELDGVALKVRLGEDRVVPQGQAWISFPAQWLMLYADDVLLEAAP
;
A
#
# COMPACT_ATOMS: atom_id res chain seq x y z
N MET A 1 2.67 23.09 5.58
CA MET A 1 2.80 21.74 4.99
C MET A 1 4.26 21.48 4.74
N ALA A 2 4.72 20.24 4.91
CA ALA A 2 6.15 19.92 4.88
C ALA A 2 6.48 18.77 3.93
N GLU A 3 7.69 18.82 3.32
CA GLU A 3 8.38 17.63 2.83
C GLU A 3 8.83 16.81 4.05
N ILE A 4 8.58 15.50 4.03
CA ILE A 4 9.01 14.58 5.09
C ILE A 4 10.10 13.68 4.52
N ARG A 5 11.29 13.73 5.15
CA ARG A 5 12.45 12.93 4.76
C ARG A 5 12.90 12.04 5.90
N LEU A 6 13.16 10.80 5.59
CA LEU A 6 13.80 9.81 6.46
C LEU A 6 15.24 9.64 6.01
N GLN A 7 16.19 9.76 6.93
CA GLN A 7 17.62 9.56 6.66
C GLN A 7 18.17 8.48 7.59
N GLN A 8 18.60 7.36 7.00
CA GLN A 8 19.19 6.20 7.70
C GLN A 8 18.36 5.80 8.92
N LEU A 9 17.03 5.89 8.78
CA LEU A 9 16.10 5.69 9.88
C LEU A 9 15.99 4.20 10.20
N ALA A 10 16.26 3.81 11.44
CA ALA A 10 16.02 2.46 11.92
C ALA A 10 15.44 2.47 13.33
N HIS A 11 14.66 1.43 13.67
CA HIS A 11 14.11 1.30 15.00
C HIS A 11 14.01 -0.15 15.46
N SER A 12 14.50 -0.40 16.66
CA SER A 12 14.31 -1.63 17.40
C SER A 12 13.70 -1.31 18.76
N TYR A 13 12.74 -2.13 19.18
CA TYR A 13 12.20 -2.10 20.54
C TYR A 13 13.15 -2.79 21.56
N SER A 14 14.11 -3.59 21.06
CA SER A 14 15.18 -4.13 21.88
C SER A 14 16.24 -3.07 22.16
N ARG A 15 16.73 -3.02 23.41
CA ARG A 15 17.85 -2.13 23.78
C ARG A 15 19.18 -2.58 23.18
N THR A 16 19.30 -3.87 22.89
CA THR A 16 20.53 -4.50 22.34
C THR A 16 20.12 -5.43 21.19
N PRO A 17 19.79 -4.89 20.00
CA PRO A 17 19.45 -5.74 18.87
C PRO A 17 20.67 -6.57 18.46
N ALA A 18 20.49 -7.89 18.31
CA ALA A 18 21.52 -8.84 17.95
C ALA A 18 21.49 -9.25 16.47
N SER A 19 20.32 -9.09 15.83
CA SER A 19 20.09 -9.49 14.44
C SER A 19 19.20 -8.49 13.71
N ALA A 20 19.11 -8.62 12.38
CA ALA A 20 18.19 -7.82 11.57
C ALA A 20 16.71 -8.03 11.94
N ASP A 21 16.36 -9.19 12.51
CA ASP A 21 14.99 -9.53 12.88
C ASP A 21 14.53 -8.84 14.18
N ASP A 22 15.47 -8.28 14.94
CA ASP A 22 15.17 -7.47 16.13
C ASP A 22 14.70 -6.05 15.77
N TYR A 23 14.79 -5.68 14.50
CA TYR A 23 14.38 -4.36 14.03
C TYR A 23 12.95 -4.37 13.50
N ALA A 24 12.09 -3.57 14.12
CA ALA A 24 10.77 -3.27 13.58
C ALA A 24 10.85 -2.41 12.30
N LEU A 25 11.87 -1.55 12.21
CA LEU A 25 12.26 -0.83 11.00
C LEU A 25 13.75 -1.03 10.80
N ARG A 26 14.12 -1.67 9.70
CA ARG A 26 15.50 -1.72 9.20
C ARG A 26 15.82 -0.39 8.56
N GLU A 27 17.08 -0.13 8.29
CA GLU A 27 17.51 1.16 7.73
C GLU A 27 16.66 1.58 6.53
N LEU A 28 16.06 2.78 6.63
CA LEU A 28 15.17 3.38 5.65
C LEU A 28 15.69 4.73 5.18
N GLU A 29 15.71 4.93 3.87
CA GLU A 29 15.82 6.23 3.25
C GLU A 29 14.59 6.48 2.40
N HIS A 30 13.86 7.58 2.66
CA HIS A 30 12.67 7.89 1.89
C HIS A 30 12.30 9.37 1.95
N VAL A 31 11.60 9.84 0.90
CA VAL A 31 11.10 11.21 0.83
C VAL A 31 9.65 11.21 0.39
N TRP A 32 8.78 11.82 1.19
CA TRP A 32 7.45 12.23 0.80
C TRP A 32 7.46 13.72 0.48
N ALA A 33 7.24 14.07 -0.78
CA ALA A 33 7.17 15.45 -1.22
C ALA A 33 5.97 16.16 -0.58
N GLN A 34 6.12 17.47 -0.40
CA GLN A 34 5.04 18.31 0.12
C GLN A 34 3.79 18.21 -0.77
N GLY A 35 2.61 18.18 -0.14
CA GLY A 35 1.33 18.25 -0.82
C GLY A 35 0.92 16.97 -1.55
N GLY A 36 1.61 15.84 -1.39
CA GLY A 36 1.23 14.56 -2.00
C GLY A 36 0.30 13.73 -1.14
N ALA A 37 -0.54 12.90 -1.80
CA ALA A 37 -1.30 11.84 -1.17
C ALA A 37 -0.52 10.52 -1.28
N TYR A 38 -0.13 9.97 -0.15
CA TYR A 38 0.68 8.76 -0.08
C TYR A 38 -0.03 7.66 0.68
N ALA A 39 0.16 6.41 0.27
CA ALA A 39 -0.20 5.26 1.09
C ALA A 39 1.05 4.52 1.57
N LEU A 40 0.97 3.97 2.77
CA LEU A 40 1.92 3.04 3.34
C LEU A 40 1.23 1.70 3.46
N LEU A 41 1.58 0.77 2.59
CA LEU A 41 0.89 -0.50 2.38
C LEU A 41 1.81 -1.67 2.73
N GLY A 42 1.27 -2.70 3.37
CA GLY A 42 2.03 -3.91 3.69
C GLY A 42 1.29 -4.79 4.70
N PRO A 43 1.78 -6.02 4.94
CA PRO A 43 1.17 -6.96 5.87
C PRO A 43 1.22 -6.47 7.32
N SER A 44 0.43 -7.08 8.19
CA SER A 44 0.48 -6.81 9.62
C SER A 44 1.89 -7.11 10.19
N GLY A 45 2.37 -6.26 11.07
CA GLY A 45 3.69 -6.45 11.72
C GLY A 45 4.91 -5.98 10.90
N CYS A 46 4.75 -5.47 9.66
CA CYS A 46 5.89 -5.02 8.85
C CYS A 46 6.46 -3.63 9.24
N GLY A 47 5.97 -2.98 10.31
CA GLY A 47 6.53 -1.72 10.83
C GLY A 47 5.76 -0.45 10.47
N LYS A 48 4.60 -0.52 9.79
CA LYS A 48 3.84 0.67 9.35
C LYS A 48 3.48 1.64 10.48
N SER A 49 2.82 1.16 11.53
CA SER A 49 2.44 2.00 12.68
C SER A 49 3.66 2.49 13.46
N THR A 50 4.74 1.69 13.53
CA THR A 50 6.02 2.12 14.11
C THR A 50 6.57 3.32 13.35
N LEU A 51 6.62 3.25 12.03
CA LEU A 51 7.08 4.34 11.17
C LEU A 51 6.19 5.58 11.32
N LEU A 52 4.88 5.40 11.34
CA LEU A 52 3.93 6.50 11.54
C LEU A 52 4.13 7.20 12.88
N ASN A 53 4.33 6.43 13.97
CA ASN A 53 4.57 6.96 15.30
C ASN A 53 5.92 7.71 15.39
N ILE A 54 6.93 7.28 14.64
CA ILE A 54 8.21 8.00 14.56
C ILE A 54 8.03 9.31 13.80
N ILE A 55 7.33 9.32 12.68
CA ILE A 55 7.07 10.56 11.90
C ILE A 55 6.27 11.56 12.75
N SER A 56 5.26 11.09 13.48
CA SER A 56 4.44 11.96 14.34
C SER A 56 5.15 12.46 15.60
N GLY A 57 6.26 11.82 16.01
CA GLY A 57 6.98 12.15 17.25
C GLY A 57 6.42 11.50 18.50
N LEU A 58 5.54 10.50 18.35
CA LEU A 58 5.09 9.66 19.46
C LEU A 58 6.14 8.61 19.87
N LEU A 59 7.07 8.31 18.97
CA LEU A 59 8.16 7.37 19.17
C LEU A 59 9.45 7.97 18.62
N SER A 60 10.54 7.92 19.40
CA SER A 60 11.86 8.29 18.92
C SER A 60 12.52 7.12 18.20
N PRO A 61 13.13 7.32 17.02
CA PRO A 61 13.85 6.26 16.33
C PRO A 61 15.09 5.83 17.11
N SER A 62 15.52 4.58 16.94
CA SER A 62 16.78 4.10 17.54
C SER A 62 18.00 4.67 16.81
N GLN A 63 17.87 4.91 15.50
CA GLN A 63 18.94 5.43 14.63
C GLN A 63 18.36 6.35 13.56
N GLY A 64 19.18 7.23 13.01
CA GLY A 64 18.82 8.09 11.90
C GLY A 64 17.97 9.29 12.28
N GLN A 65 17.42 9.94 11.27
CA GLN A 65 16.75 11.23 11.43
C GLN A 65 15.45 11.31 10.61
N VAL A 66 14.48 12.04 11.19
CA VAL A 66 13.29 12.52 10.49
C VAL A 66 13.47 14.03 10.28
N LEU A 67 13.30 14.48 9.04
CA LEU A 67 13.39 15.88 8.70
C LEU A 67 12.06 16.38 8.11
N PHE A 68 11.66 17.58 8.51
CA PHE A 68 10.57 18.33 7.89
C PHE A 68 11.15 19.59 7.25
N ASP A 69 10.97 19.73 5.93
CA ASP A 69 11.57 20.82 5.14
C ASP A 69 13.08 20.98 5.41
N GLY A 70 13.80 19.87 5.48
CA GLY A 70 15.24 19.82 5.73
C GLY A 70 15.66 20.07 7.19
N LYS A 71 14.72 20.30 8.11
CA LYS A 71 15.02 20.49 9.55
C LYS A 71 14.79 19.20 10.31
N VAL A 72 15.78 18.75 11.09
CA VAL A 72 15.66 17.58 11.97
C VAL A 72 14.61 17.83 13.04
N VAL A 73 13.67 16.88 13.19
CA VAL A 73 12.53 17.00 14.12
C VAL A 73 12.52 15.91 15.20
N ASN A 74 13.57 15.11 15.33
CA ASN A 74 13.60 13.98 16.26
C ASN A 74 13.20 14.34 17.69
N GLU A 75 13.74 15.46 18.20
CA GLU A 75 13.51 15.94 19.58
C GLU A 75 12.23 16.76 19.74
N LEU A 76 11.50 17.02 18.63
CA LEU A 76 10.28 17.81 18.68
C LEU A 76 9.08 16.94 19.06
N SER A 77 8.24 17.45 19.97
CA SER A 77 6.97 16.82 20.32
C SER A 77 6.00 16.82 19.11
N PRO A 78 4.97 15.95 19.11
CA PRO A 78 3.95 15.96 18.06
C PRO A 78 3.30 17.32 17.83
N GLN A 79 3.08 18.09 18.89
CA GLN A 79 2.55 19.46 18.82
C GLN A 79 3.51 20.39 18.11
N ALA A 80 4.81 20.32 18.43
CA ALA A 80 5.84 21.16 17.79
C ALA A 80 6.09 20.75 16.33
N ARG A 81 5.87 19.48 15.97
CA ARG A 81 5.88 19.02 14.56
C ARG A 81 4.64 19.46 13.78
N ASN A 82 3.62 19.93 14.46
CA ASN A 82 2.35 20.36 13.89
C ASN A 82 1.68 19.27 13.02
N ILE A 83 1.64 18.02 13.53
CA ILE A 83 1.03 16.86 12.88
C ILE A 83 -0.41 16.69 13.37
N ALA A 84 -1.29 16.28 12.46
CA ALA A 84 -2.58 15.69 12.82
C ALA A 84 -2.50 14.18 12.59
N GLN A 85 -2.79 13.38 13.63
CA GLN A 85 -2.84 11.92 13.52
C GLN A 85 -4.25 11.41 13.81
N VAL A 86 -4.73 10.57 12.91
CA VAL A 86 -6.00 9.83 13.02
C VAL A 86 -5.66 8.37 13.29
N PHE A 87 -6.10 7.87 14.42
CA PHE A 87 -5.81 6.51 14.87
C PHE A 87 -6.83 5.50 14.35
N GLN A 88 -6.48 4.23 14.35
CA GLN A 88 -7.33 3.12 13.98
C GLN A 88 -8.63 3.08 14.80
N PHE A 89 -8.53 3.32 16.12
CA PHE A 89 -9.68 3.47 16.99
C PHE A 89 -10.03 4.94 17.18
N PRO A 90 -11.33 5.29 17.20
CA PRO A 90 -11.77 6.67 17.29
C PRO A 90 -11.33 7.34 18.61
N VAL A 91 -10.68 8.48 18.49
CA VAL A 91 -10.30 9.32 19.64
C VAL A 91 -11.22 10.53 19.67
N VAL A 92 -12.20 10.51 20.57
CA VAL A 92 -13.19 11.57 20.75
C VAL A 92 -13.37 11.93 22.24
N TYR A 93 -13.82 13.15 22.49
CA TYR A 93 -14.24 13.57 23.84
C TYR A 93 -15.73 13.24 24.02
N ASP A 94 -16.03 12.15 24.73
CA ASP A 94 -17.39 11.61 24.87
C ASP A 94 -18.40 12.58 25.52
N THR A 95 -17.94 13.51 26.36
CA THR A 95 -18.77 14.52 27.05
C THR A 95 -19.11 15.74 26.18
N MET A 96 -18.33 15.97 25.12
CA MET A 96 -18.49 17.06 24.18
C MET A 96 -19.50 16.69 23.08
N THR A 97 -20.11 17.72 22.47
CA THR A 97 -20.87 17.52 21.23
C THR A 97 -19.97 17.19 20.05
N VAL A 98 -20.54 16.74 18.93
CA VAL A 98 -19.77 16.58 17.67
C VAL A 98 -19.17 17.92 17.27
N PHE A 99 -19.96 19.02 17.32
CA PHE A 99 -19.47 20.35 17.02
C PHE A 99 -18.25 20.72 17.87
N ASP A 100 -18.34 20.54 19.20
CA ASP A 100 -17.24 20.90 20.10
C ASP A 100 -16.00 20.02 19.92
N ASN A 101 -16.19 18.73 19.60
CA ASN A 101 -15.08 17.86 19.22
C ASN A 101 -14.32 18.38 18.00
N LEU A 102 -15.05 18.78 16.95
CA LEU A 102 -14.45 19.34 15.73
C LEU A 102 -13.85 20.73 15.97
N ALA A 103 -14.50 21.56 16.79
CA ALA A 103 -14.04 22.91 17.11
C ALA A 103 -12.82 22.94 18.03
N PHE A 104 -12.62 21.89 18.83
CA PHE A 104 -11.60 21.86 19.89
C PHE A 104 -10.17 22.17 19.39
N PRO A 105 -9.65 21.57 18.30
CA PRO A 105 -8.33 21.90 17.79
C PRO A 105 -8.18 23.38 17.39
N LEU A 106 -9.20 23.94 16.76
CA LEU A 106 -9.21 25.34 16.28
C LEU A 106 -9.26 26.34 17.41
N ARG A 107 -10.10 26.07 18.42
CA ARG A 107 -10.19 26.89 19.64
C ARG A 107 -8.87 26.90 20.41
N ASN A 108 -8.17 25.76 20.49
CA ASN A 108 -6.84 25.68 21.13
C ASN A 108 -5.80 26.51 20.40
N GLN A 109 -5.98 26.77 19.11
CA GLN A 109 -5.12 27.66 18.31
C GLN A 109 -5.51 29.16 18.45
N GLY A 110 -6.57 29.46 19.21
CA GLY A 110 -7.05 30.83 19.39
C GLY A 110 -7.81 31.39 18.18
N MET A 111 -8.33 30.51 17.31
CA MET A 111 -9.14 30.95 16.16
C MET A 111 -10.46 31.58 16.63
N ASP A 112 -10.88 32.65 15.94
CA ASP A 112 -12.16 33.29 16.25
C ASP A 112 -13.35 32.36 15.99
N GLU A 113 -14.41 32.53 16.77
CA GLU A 113 -15.54 31.59 16.79
C GLU A 113 -16.35 31.58 15.47
N ALA A 114 -16.36 32.67 14.70
CA ALA A 114 -17.02 32.72 13.40
C ALA A 114 -16.29 31.82 12.37
N ARG A 115 -14.95 31.87 12.35
CA ARG A 115 -14.12 30.97 11.51
C ARG A 115 -14.20 29.54 11.99
N VAL A 116 -14.19 29.31 13.31
CA VAL A 116 -14.38 27.96 13.88
C VAL A 116 -15.67 27.36 13.37
N ARG A 117 -16.78 28.09 13.45
CA ARG A 117 -18.08 27.62 12.98
C ARG A 117 -18.07 27.27 11.50
N SER A 118 -17.54 28.15 10.64
CA SER A 118 -17.46 27.91 9.20
C SER A 118 -16.68 26.64 8.85
N LYS A 119 -15.49 26.47 9.47
CA LYS A 119 -14.66 25.27 9.22
C LYS A 119 -15.29 23.99 9.75
N VAL A 120 -15.93 24.04 10.92
CA VAL A 120 -16.63 22.88 11.48
C VAL A 120 -17.82 22.47 10.60
N GLU A 121 -18.60 23.42 10.10
CA GLU A 121 -19.72 23.15 9.21
C GLU A 121 -19.25 22.56 7.88
N GLU A 122 -18.18 23.10 7.28
CA GLU A 122 -17.55 22.57 6.06
C GLU A 122 -17.12 21.09 6.22
N ILE A 123 -16.38 20.78 7.27
CA ILE A 123 -15.90 19.40 7.52
C ILE A 123 -17.05 18.47 7.92
N ALA A 124 -18.03 18.97 8.67
CA ALA A 124 -19.23 18.21 9.04
C ALA A 124 -20.07 17.84 7.82
N GLU A 125 -20.18 18.72 6.83
CA GLU A 125 -20.86 18.43 5.56
C GLU A 125 -20.11 17.33 4.79
N VAL A 126 -18.80 17.46 4.65
CA VAL A 126 -17.97 16.48 3.95
C VAL A 126 -18.08 15.09 4.58
N LEU A 127 -18.07 14.99 5.91
CA LEU A 127 -18.14 13.74 6.67
C LEU A 127 -19.58 13.27 6.95
N GLU A 128 -20.60 14.00 6.47
CA GLU A 128 -22.02 13.70 6.71
C GLU A 128 -22.39 13.69 8.22
N LEU A 129 -21.76 14.58 8.98
CA LEU A 129 -21.99 14.75 10.41
C LEU A 129 -22.98 15.88 10.73
N GLY A 130 -23.49 16.60 9.74
CA GLY A 130 -24.41 17.75 9.93
C GLY A 130 -25.56 17.46 10.88
N PRO A 131 -26.35 16.37 10.68
CA PRO A 131 -27.47 16.02 11.58
C PRO A 131 -27.03 15.65 13.02
N ALA A 132 -25.77 15.30 13.22
CA ALA A 132 -25.20 14.87 14.50
C ALA A 132 -24.49 16.00 15.27
N LEU A 133 -24.27 17.18 14.68
CA LEU A 133 -23.44 18.25 15.27
C LEU A 133 -23.82 18.60 16.75
N LYS A 134 -25.09 18.54 17.11
CA LYS A 134 -25.58 18.83 18.47
C LYS A 134 -25.59 17.61 19.40
N LYS A 135 -25.38 16.40 18.88
CA LYS A 135 -25.30 15.16 19.69
C LYS A 135 -23.99 15.09 20.47
N LYS A 136 -24.04 14.57 21.70
CA LYS A 136 -22.81 14.21 22.44
C LYS A 136 -22.14 12.99 21.84
N ALA A 137 -20.80 12.99 21.79
CA ALA A 137 -20.04 11.91 21.15
C ALA A 137 -20.28 10.53 21.79
N ARG A 138 -20.59 10.46 23.08
CA ARG A 138 -20.93 9.19 23.76
C ARG A 138 -22.17 8.48 23.16
N ASN A 139 -23.06 9.22 22.50
CA ASN A 139 -24.31 8.72 21.93
C ASN A 139 -24.17 8.36 20.42
N LEU A 140 -22.97 8.39 19.88
CA LEU A 140 -22.68 8.09 18.49
C LEU A 140 -22.36 6.60 18.30
N SER A 141 -22.62 6.09 17.08
CA SER A 141 -22.12 4.79 16.64
C SER A 141 -20.58 4.81 16.50
N ALA A 142 -19.98 3.64 16.40
CA ALA A 142 -18.53 3.53 16.18
C ALA A 142 -18.09 4.24 14.88
N ASP A 143 -18.88 4.09 13.80
CA ASP A 143 -18.69 4.77 12.52
C ASP A 143 -18.74 6.29 12.67
N GLU A 144 -19.79 6.82 13.33
CA GLU A 144 -19.90 8.26 13.57
C GLU A 144 -18.74 8.79 14.42
N LYS A 145 -18.31 8.04 15.45
CA LYS A 145 -17.13 8.40 16.27
C LYS A 145 -15.86 8.46 15.43
N GLN A 146 -15.67 7.50 14.51
CA GLN A 146 -14.50 7.50 13.61
C GLN A 146 -14.53 8.71 12.68
N LYS A 147 -15.68 9.06 12.12
CA LYS A 147 -15.83 10.28 11.31
C LYS A 147 -15.50 11.54 12.12
N VAL A 148 -15.94 11.62 13.38
CA VAL A 148 -15.55 12.73 14.27
C VAL A 148 -14.05 12.76 14.53
N SER A 149 -13.43 11.61 14.81
CA SER A 149 -11.99 11.50 15.01
C SER A 149 -11.21 11.97 13.77
N MET A 150 -11.64 11.57 12.56
CA MET A 150 -11.08 12.05 11.30
C MET A 150 -11.26 13.55 11.14
N GLY A 151 -12.48 14.07 11.41
CA GLY A 151 -12.83 15.48 11.29
C GLY A 151 -11.97 16.38 12.17
N ARG A 152 -11.57 15.92 13.36
CA ARG A 152 -10.66 16.65 14.26
C ARG A 152 -9.28 16.88 13.66
N GLY A 153 -8.81 15.96 12.79
CA GLY A 153 -7.58 16.14 12.04
C GLY A 153 -7.77 17.04 10.83
N LEU A 154 -8.84 16.80 10.07
CA LEU A 154 -9.13 17.47 8.80
C LEU A 154 -9.55 18.94 8.92
N VAL A 155 -10.11 19.33 10.06
CA VAL A 155 -10.55 20.73 10.31
C VAL A 155 -9.36 21.71 10.35
N ARG A 156 -8.14 21.18 10.53
CA ARG A 156 -6.89 21.96 10.58
C ARG A 156 -6.28 22.06 9.20
N ASP A 157 -6.11 23.25 8.68
CA ASP A 157 -5.47 23.55 7.38
C ASP A 157 -3.99 24.01 7.50
N ASP A 158 -3.52 24.21 8.71
CA ASP A 158 -2.17 24.69 9.03
C ASP A 158 -1.15 23.57 9.32
N VAL A 159 -1.58 22.30 9.26
CA VAL A 159 -0.75 21.15 9.64
C VAL A 159 0.42 20.90 8.68
N SER A 160 1.51 20.37 9.21
CA SER A 160 2.65 19.90 8.41
C SER A 160 2.26 18.68 7.56
N ALA A 161 1.53 17.74 8.15
CA ALA A 161 0.94 16.60 7.46
C ALA A 161 -0.23 16.01 8.26
N ILE A 162 -1.08 15.23 7.59
CA ILE A 162 -2.10 14.38 8.24
C ILE A 162 -1.70 12.94 8.07
N LEU A 163 -1.63 12.21 9.18
CA LEU A 163 -1.29 10.79 9.23
C LEU A 163 -2.52 9.98 9.60
N PHE A 164 -2.87 8.99 8.79
CA PHE A 164 -4.00 8.10 9.01
C PHE A 164 -3.48 6.68 9.29
N ASP A 165 -3.75 6.15 10.48
CA ASP A 165 -3.41 4.77 10.85
C ASP A 165 -4.66 3.90 10.74
N GLU A 166 -4.82 3.20 9.61
CA GLU A 166 -5.95 2.32 9.28
C GLU A 166 -7.34 2.95 9.60
N PRO A 167 -7.65 4.17 9.15
CA PRO A 167 -8.76 4.96 9.66
C PRO A 167 -10.13 4.41 9.29
N LEU A 168 -10.23 3.51 8.32
CA LEU A 168 -11.50 2.95 7.83
C LEU A 168 -11.78 1.53 8.33
N THR A 169 -10.95 0.96 9.19
CA THR A 169 -11.10 -0.43 9.65
C THR A 169 -12.45 -0.68 10.33
N VAL A 170 -12.95 0.27 11.11
CA VAL A 170 -14.23 0.17 11.84
C VAL A 170 -15.43 0.70 11.05
N ILE A 171 -15.23 1.18 9.83
CA ILE A 171 -16.26 1.76 8.97
C ILE A 171 -16.98 0.66 8.16
N ASP A 172 -18.28 0.81 7.99
CA ASP A 172 -19.09 -0.05 7.13
C ASP A 172 -18.52 -0.08 5.69
N PRO A 173 -18.35 -1.27 5.07
CA PRO A 173 -17.79 -1.41 3.72
C PRO A 173 -18.48 -0.54 2.66
N HIS A 174 -19.79 -0.36 2.73
CA HIS A 174 -20.54 0.50 1.80
C HIS A 174 -20.18 1.98 1.91
N LEU A 175 -19.67 2.41 3.08
CA LEU A 175 -19.26 3.80 3.31
C LEU A 175 -17.77 4.04 3.04
N LYS A 176 -16.94 2.98 3.09
CA LYS A 176 -15.48 3.11 2.90
C LYS A 176 -15.11 3.82 1.60
N TRP A 177 -15.71 3.41 0.46
CA TRP A 177 -15.41 4.02 -0.84
C TRP A 177 -15.79 5.51 -0.89
N LYS A 178 -16.91 5.87 -0.27
CA LYS A 178 -17.42 7.25 -0.21
C LYS A 178 -16.49 8.14 0.61
N LEU A 179 -16.05 7.65 1.78
CA LEU A 179 -15.12 8.37 2.63
C LEU A 179 -13.74 8.54 1.99
N ARG A 180 -13.19 7.48 1.35
CA ARG A 180 -11.93 7.61 0.61
C ARG A 180 -12.00 8.68 -0.47
N ARG A 181 -13.07 8.67 -1.26
CA ARG A 181 -13.28 9.70 -2.29
C ARG A 181 -13.35 11.11 -1.69
N LYS A 182 -14.01 11.26 -0.53
CA LYS A 182 -14.08 12.53 0.18
C LYS A 182 -12.73 12.97 0.73
N LEU A 183 -11.94 12.04 1.31
CA LEU A 183 -10.57 12.33 1.74
C LEU A 183 -9.69 12.79 0.58
N LYS A 184 -9.81 12.14 -0.59
CA LYS A 184 -9.08 12.57 -1.80
C LYS A 184 -9.50 13.97 -2.25
N GLN A 185 -10.79 14.30 -2.25
CA GLN A 185 -11.28 15.64 -2.55
C GLN A 185 -10.74 16.71 -1.59
N ILE A 186 -10.69 16.41 -0.26
CA ILE A 186 -10.09 17.30 0.74
C ILE A 186 -8.60 17.49 0.44
N HIS A 187 -7.89 16.40 0.15
CA HIS A 187 -6.47 16.49 -0.22
C HIS A 187 -6.25 17.40 -1.43
N GLU A 188 -7.01 17.21 -2.51
CA GLU A 188 -6.94 18.02 -3.73
C GLU A 188 -7.30 19.50 -3.49
N GLN A 189 -8.29 19.77 -2.64
CA GLN A 189 -8.73 21.13 -2.31
C GLN A 189 -7.68 21.89 -1.49
N PHE A 190 -7.08 21.25 -0.49
CA PHE A 190 -6.20 21.91 0.48
C PHE A 190 -4.70 21.64 0.23
N ASN A 191 -4.37 20.74 -0.70
CA ASN A 191 -2.99 20.33 -1.06
C ASN A 191 -2.14 19.92 0.17
N ILE A 192 -2.77 19.25 1.16
CA ILE A 192 -2.11 18.83 2.40
C ILE A 192 -1.35 17.53 2.17
N THR A 193 -0.11 17.43 2.66
CA THR A 193 0.61 16.15 2.69
C THR A 193 -0.15 15.14 3.55
N MET A 194 -0.57 14.03 2.95
CA MET A 194 -1.31 12.97 3.63
C MET A 194 -0.60 11.64 3.49
N ILE A 195 -0.41 10.93 4.61
CA ILE A 195 0.12 9.57 4.64
C ILE A 195 -0.94 8.64 5.23
N TYR A 196 -1.42 7.71 4.43
CA TYR A 196 -2.50 6.79 4.74
C TYR A 196 -1.96 5.37 4.90
N VAL A 197 -1.95 4.86 6.12
CA VAL A 197 -1.56 3.48 6.42
C VAL A 197 -2.75 2.56 6.25
N THR A 198 -2.56 1.48 5.52
CA THR A 198 -3.56 0.43 5.35
C THR A 198 -2.90 -0.90 4.98
N HIS A 199 -3.62 -1.99 5.15
CA HIS A 199 -3.30 -3.30 4.59
C HIS A 199 -4.17 -3.64 3.36
N ASP A 200 -5.15 -2.80 3.02
CA ASP A 200 -6.07 -2.96 1.89
C ASP A 200 -5.51 -2.26 0.63
N GLN A 201 -5.24 -3.07 -0.40
CA GLN A 201 -4.71 -2.59 -1.69
C GLN A 201 -5.66 -1.64 -2.40
N LEU A 202 -6.99 -1.88 -2.31
CA LEU A 202 -8.00 -1.04 -2.94
C LEU A 202 -8.07 0.33 -2.25
N GLU A 203 -7.93 0.35 -0.92
CA GLU A 203 -7.85 1.60 -0.16
C GLU A 203 -6.63 2.41 -0.60
N ALA A 204 -5.45 1.78 -0.64
CA ALA A 204 -4.21 2.43 -1.06
C ALA A 204 -4.29 2.96 -2.51
N SER A 205 -4.74 2.12 -3.45
CA SER A 205 -4.78 2.47 -4.89
C SER A 205 -5.79 3.55 -5.24
N THR A 206 -6.89 3.65 -4.48
CA THR A 206 -7.94 4.64 -4.75
C THR A 206 -7.71 5.99 -4.08
N PHE A 207 -6.91 6.01 -3.01
CA PHE A 207 -6.57 7.22 -2.29
C PHE A 207 -5.27 7.86 -2.77
N ALA A 208 -4.19 7.09 -2.88
CA ALA A 208 -2.85 7.61 -3.01
C ALA A 208 -2.41 7.85 -4.45
N ASP A 209 -1.60 8.90 -4.65
CA ASP A 209 -0.88 9.13 -5.91
C ASP A 209 0.30 8.19 -6.04
N LYS A 210 0.98 7.90 -4.91
CA LYS A 210 2.05 6.91 -4.81
C LYS A 210 1.93 6.09 -3.54
N ILE A 211 2.35 4.83 -3.63
CA ILE A 211 2.27 3.85 -2.55
C ILE A 211 3.68 3.41 -2.19
N ALA A 212 4.02 3.47 -0.90
CA ALA A 212 5.20 2.83 -0.33
C ALA A 212 4.80 1.43 0.16
N VAL A 213 5.32 0.38 -0.48
CA VAL A 213 5.09 -1.00 -0.05
C VAL A 213 6.14 -1.39 0.97
N MET A 214 5.69 -1.73 2.18
CA MET A 214 6.55 -2.18 3.27
C MET A 214 6.55 -3.70 3.41
N TYR A 215 7.74 -4.26 3.57
CA TYR A 215 7.96 -5.67 3.86
C TYR A 215 9.23 -5.84 4.71
N GLY A 216 9.18 -6.69 5.75
CA GLY A 216 10.34 -6.98 6.60
C GLY A 216 11.01 -5.75 7.22
N GLY A 217 10.23 -4.73 7.61
CA GLY A 217 10.75 -3.48 8.20
C GLY A 217 11.36 -2.50 7.20
N GLN A 218 11.19 -2.72 5.89
CA GLN A 218 11.76 -1.88 4.82
C GLN A 218 10.69 -1.44 3.83
N ILE A 219 10.92 -0.32 3.11
CA ILE A 219 10.16 0.06 1.93
C ILE A 219 10.81 -0.64 0.72
N VAL A 220 10.17 -1.72 0.23
CA VAL A 220 10.72 -2.54 -0.87
C VAL A 220 10.41 -1.95 -2.24
N GLN A 221 9.38 -1.13 -2.37
CA GLN A 221 9.10 -0.36 -3.57
C GLN A 221 8.24 0.87 -3.26
N PHE A 222 8.49 1.96 -3.98
CA PHE A 222 7.67 3.18 -3.97
C PHE A 222 7.33 3.57 -5.40
N GLY A 223 6.06 3.77 -5.70
CA GLY A 223 5.59 4.10 -7.04
C GLY A 223 4.08 4.31 -7.11
N THR A 224 3.59 4.64 -8.30
CA THR A 224 2.16 4.70 -8.58
C THR A 224 1.53 3.30 -8.49
N PRO A 225 0.21 3.18 -8.27
CA PRO A 225 -0.48 1.89 -8.29
C PRO A 225 -0.19 1.08 -9.57
N ARG A 226 -0.10 1.76 -10.71
CA ARG A 226 0.19 1.14 -12.00
C ARG A 226 1.61 0.57 -12.06
N GLU A 227 2.61 1.34 -11.63
CA GLU A 227 4.01 0.88 -11.59
C GLU A 227 4.18 -0.33 -10.66
N LEU A 228 3.52 -0.34 -9.50
CA LEU A 228 3.55 -1.48 -8.58
C LEU A 228 2.91 -2.74 -9.17
N PHE A 229 1.88 -2.58 -9.98
CA PHE A 229 1.20 -3.69 -10.64
C PHE A 229 1.98 -4.18 -11.87
N GLU A 230 2.34 -3.29 -12.80
CA GLU A 230 2.95 -3.67 -14.07
C GLU A 230 4.44 -4.05 -13.93
N ARG A 231 5.16 -3.44 -12.98
CA ARG A 231 6.62 -3.62 -12.81
C ARG A 231 7.03 -3.76 -11.34
N PRO A 232 6.58 -4.81 -10.66
CA PRO A 232 7.00 -5.07 -9.28
C PRO A 232 8.50 -5.36 -9.23
N ARG A 233 9.24 -4.56 -8.42
CA ARG A 233 10.70 -4.69 -8.28
C ARG A 233 11.13 -5.75 -7.27
N HIS A 234 10.19 -6.31 -6.54
CA HIS A 234 10.40 -7.35 -5.54
C HIS A 234 9.30 -8.41 -5.67
N THR A 235 9.62 -9.69 -5.51
CA THR A 235 8.66 -10.79 -5.59
C THR A 235 7.48 -10.59 -4.66
N PHE A 236 7.75 -10.10 -3.43
CA PHE A 236 6.69 -9.76 -2.49
C PHE A 236 5.69 -8.75 -3.07
N VAL A 237 6.13 -7.70 -3.76
CA VAL A 237 5.24 -6.70 -4.39
C VAL A 237 4.40 -7.36 -5.47
N GLY A 238 5.00 -8.22 -6.29
CA GLY A 238 4.28 -8.98 -7.31
C GLY A 238 3.20 -9.87 -6.72
N TYR A 239 3.51 -10.59 -5.65
CA TYR A 239 2.57 -11.44 -4.93
C TYR A 239 1.49 -10.63 -4.20
N PHE A 240 1.90 -9.57 -3.50
CA PHE A 240 1.02 -8.81 -2.61
C PHE A 240 0.09 -7.86 -3.37
N ILE A 241 0.51 -7.28 -4.50
CA ILE A 241 -0.30 -6.39 -5.33
C ILE A 241 -1.00 -7.21 -6.42
N GLY A 242 -2.33 -7.14 -6.45
CA GLY A 242 -3.18 -7.88 -7.38
C GLY A 242 -4.01 -8.97 -6.69
N SER A 243 -5.13 -9.36 -7.33
CA SER A 243 -6.02 -10.42 -6.86
C SER A 243 -6.51 -11.24 -8.06
N PRO A 244 -5.97 -12.47 -8.23
CA PRO A 244 -4.91 -13.10 -7.44
C PRO A 244 -3.54 -12.43 -7.62
N GLY A 245 -2.60 -12.74 -6.71
CA GLY A 245 -1.22 -12.29 -6.81
C GLY A 245 -0.49 -12.89 -8.02
N MET A 246 0.68 -12.34 -8.34
CA MET A 246 1.53 -12.79 -9.44
C MET A 246 1.96 -14.26 -9.25
N ASN A 247 1.92 -15.05 -10.31
CA ASN A 247 2.58 -16.35 -10.33
C ASN A 247 4.09 -16.15 -10.21
N LEU A 248 4.71 -16.79 -9.22
CA LEU A 248 6.16 -16.83 -9.01
C LEU A 248 6.61 -18.28 -9.12
N ILE A 249 7.45 -18.56 -10.12
CA ILE A 249 7.85 -19.90 -10.50
C ILE A 249 9.36 -20.00 -10.35
N ASP A 250 9.84 -20.97 -9.55
CA ASP A 250 11.25 -21.26 -9.45
C ASP A 250 11.75 -21.84 -10.78
N VAL A 251 12.83 -21.30 -11.31
CA VAL A 251 13.40 -21.68 -12.61
C VAL A 251 14.90 -21.96 -12.52
N GLN A 252 15.40 -22.70 -13.51
CA GLN A 252 16.84 -22.97 -13.65
C GLN A 252 17.36 -22.30 -14.92
N PRO A 253 18.59 -21.77 -14.90
CA PRO A 253 19.24 -21.28 -16.12
C PRO A 253 19.33 -22.38 -17.17
N GLN A 254 19.02 -22.03 -18.43
CA GLN A 254 19.18 -22.88 -19.61
C GLN A 254 19.83 -22.09 -20.76
N PRO A 255 20.40 -22.75 -21.79
CA PRO A 255 20.93 -22.05 -22.94
C PRO A 255 19.91 -21.12 -23.58
N GLY A 256 20.22 -19.83 -23.66
CA GLY A 256 19.30 -18.81 -24.22
C GLY A 256 18.14 -18.38 -23.32
N GLY A 257 18.05 -18.88 -22.07
CA GLY A 257 16.91 -18.54 -21.22
C GLY A 257 16.90 -19.22 -19.86
N VAL A 258 15.67 -19.54 -19.42
CA VAL A 258 15.40 -20.24 -18.16
C VAL A 258 14.34 -21.31 -18.39
N GLY A 259 14.30 -22.32 -17.52
CA GLY A 259 13.32 -23.40 -17.66
C GLY A 259 12.80 -23.94 -16.35
N PHE A 260 11.59 -24.53 -16.43
CA PHE A 260 10.92 -25.27 -15.35
C PHE A 260 9.95 -26.29 -15.95
N ALA A 261 9.74 -27.42 -15.31
CA ALA A 261 8.68 -28.40 -15.68
C ALA A 261 8.58 -28.68 -17.21
N GLY A 262 9.72 -28.89 -17.88
CA GLY A 262 9.77 -29.09 -19.34
C GLY A 262 9.49 -27.85 -20.20
N VAL A 263 9.17 -26.72 -19.60
CA VAL A 263 9.00 -25.42 -20.27
C VAL A 263 10.34 -24.74 -20.41
N HIS A 264 10.66 -24.23 -21.62
CA HIS A 264 11.81 -23.38 -21.88
C HIS A 264 11.33 -21.97 -22.26
N LEU A 265 11.75 -20.98 -21.49
CA LEU A 265 11.42 -19.57 -21.69
C LEU A 265 12.66 -18.84 -22.21
N LEU A 266 12.58 -18.34 -23.44
CA LEU A 266 13.64 -17.54 -24.04
C LEU A 266 13.73 -16.17 -23.35
N LEU A 267 14.92 -15.73 -23.04
CA LEU A 267 15.17 -14.41 -22.48
C LEU A 267 15.83 -13.48 -23.51
N PRO A 268 15.55 -12.17 -23.48
CA PRO A 268 16.32 -11.19 -24.24
C PRO A 268 17.82 -11.28 -23.92
N GLU A 269 18.68 -11.08 -24.93
CA GLU A 269 20.15 -11.17 -24.77
C GLU A 269 20.69 -10.33 -23.60
N ALA A 270 20.16 -9.13 -23.42
CA ALA A 270 20.56 -8.25 -22.31
C ALA A 270 20.26 -8.86 -20.92
N LEU A 271 19.14 -9.58 -20.77
CA LEU A 271 18.81 -10.29 -19.53
C LEU A 271 19.68 -11.55 -19.34
N GLN A 272 20.00 -12.27 -20.44
CA GLN A 272 20.91 -13.42 -20.38
C GLN A 272 22.31 -12.98 -19.90
N ALA A 273 22.84 -11.89 -20.45
CA ALA A 273 24.14 -11.33 -20.05
C ALA A 273 24.11 -10.88 -18.57
N ARG A 274 23.03 -10.26 -18.14
CA ARG A 274 22.85 -9.84 -16.75
C ARG A 274 22.78 -11.02 -15.79
N LEU A 275 22.02 -12.05 -16.15
CA LEU A 275 21.91 -13.29 -15.37
C LEU A 275 23.28 -13.98 -15.24
N ALA A 276 24.05 -14.08 -16.33
CA ALA A 276 25.38 -14.69 -16.32
C ALA A 276 26.40 -13.96 -15.43
N SER A 277 26.20 -12.65 -15.20
CA SER A 277 27.10 -11.81 -14.38
C SER A 277 26.62 -11.66 -12.92
N THR A 278 25.45 -12.18 -12.56
CA THR A 278 24.85 -12.00 -11.22
C THR A 278 24.91 -13.34 -10.48
N PRO A 279 25.63 -13.44 -9.35
CA PRO A 279 25.48 -14.59 -8.46
C PRO A 279 24.07 -14.65 -7.93
N VAL A 280 23.37 -15.77 -8.11
CA VAL A 280 21.96 -15.94 -7.72
C VAL A 280 21.83 -17.22 -6.92
N ALA A 281 21.28 -17.14 -5.70
CA ALA A 281 20.95 -18.30 -4.91
C ALA A 281 19.57 -18.87 -5.32
N ARG A 282 18.61 -17.99 -5.64
CA ARG A 282 17.27 -18.34 -6.09
C ARG A 282 16.84 -17.53 -7.30
N LEU A 283 16.44 -18.23 -8.35
CA LEU A 283 15.94 -17.58 -9.57
C LEU A 283 14.46 -17.89 -9.77
N GLN A 284 13.67 -16.87 -10.04
CA GLN A 284 12.23 -17.00 -10.27
C GLN A 284 11.79 -16.21 -11.50
N VAL A 285 10.80 -16.76 -12.20
CA VAL A 285 10.03 -16.01 -13.19
C VAL A 285 8.70 -15.60 -12.58
N GLY A 286 8.33 -14.35 -12.76
CA GLY A 286 7.04 -13.79 -12.40
C GLY A 286 6.18 -13.49 -13.61
N ILE A 287 4.89 -13.85 -13.55
CA ILE A 287 3.88 -13.44 -14.51
C ILE A 287 2.53 -13.23 -13.83
N ARG A 288 1.86 -12.15 -14.17
CA ARG A 288 0.52 -11.89 -13.67
C ARG A 288 -0.50 -12.86 -14.24
N PRO A 289 -1.48 -13.34 -13.44
CA PRO A 289 -2.55 -14.22 -13.91
C PRO A 289 -3.34 -13.68 -15.11
N GLU A 290 -3.47 -12.35 -15.22
CA GLU A 290 -4.14 -11.67 -16.32
C GLU A 290 -3.39 -11.76 -17.65
N PHE A 291 -2.08 -12.00 -17.61
CA PHE A 291 -1.21 -11.99 -18.78
C PHE A 291 -0.86 -13.39 -19.29
N VAL A 292 -1.17 -14.43 -18.53
CA VAL A 292 -1.06 -15.81 -19.01
C VAL A 292 -2.12 -16.02 -20.07
N GLN A 293 -1.72 -16.42 -21.28
CA GLN A 293 -2.67 -16.77 -22.33
C GLN A 293 -3.15 -18.21 -22.10
N VAL A 294 -4.45 -18.44 -22.29
CA VAL A 294 -5.06 -19.76 -22.16
C VAL A 294 -6.10 -19.99 -23.27
N ARG A 295 -6.11 -21.21 -23.85
CA ARG A 295 -7.08 -21.65 -24.85
C ARG A 295 -7.42 -23.12 -24.65
N GLU A 296 -8.55 -23.55 -25.28
CA GLU A 296 -8.97 -24.96 -25.32
C GLU A 296 -8.21 -25.79 -26.36
N ALA A 297 -7.63 -25.15 -27.37
CA ALA A 297 -6.92 -25.78 -28.48
C ALA A 297 -5.45 -25.36 -28.52
N PRO A 298 -4.57 -26.18 -29.12
CA PRO A 298 -3.16 -25.84 -29.34
C PRO A 298 -2.99 -24.52 -30.09
N PHE A 299 -1.97 -23.75 -29.75
CA PHE A 299 -1.51 -22.59 -30.48
C PHE A 299 0.01 -22.45 -30.32
N ASP A 300 0.62 -21.51 -31.04
CA ASP A 300 2.06 -21.33 -31.10
C ASP A 300 2.63 -21.05 -29.70
N ASP A 301 3.75 -21.69 -29.36
CA ASP A 301 4.47 -21.59 -28.07
C ASP A 301 3.61 -21.94 -26.83
N ALA A 302 2.58 -22.76 -27.03
CA ALA A 302 1.71 -23.17 -25.93
C ALA A 302 2.16 -24.50 -25.31
N PHE A 303 2.03 -24.58 -24.00
CA PHE A 303 2.25 -25.75 -23.17
C PHE A 303 0.93 -26.31 -22.70
N THR A 304 0.86 -27.62 -22.53
CA THR A 304 -0.33 -28.29 -22.02
C THR A 304 -0.36 -28.24 -20.50
N ALA A 305 -1.45 -27.78 -19.92
CA ALA A 305 -1.68 -27.76 -18.48
C ALA A 305 -3.02 -28.44 -18.14
N ARG A 306 -3.09 -29.05 -16.97
CA ARG A 306 -4.34 -29.62 -16.45
C ARG A 306 -5.12 -28.54 -15.68
N VAL A 307 -6.42 -28.43 -15.94
CA VAL A 307 -7.32 -27.59 -15.16
C VAL A 307 -7.64 -28.31 -13.85
N VAL A 308 -7.25 -27.72 -12.73
CA VAL A 308 -7.43 -28.27 -11.39
C VAL A 308 -8.69 -27.72 -10.74
N ASP A 309 -8.91 -26.41 -10.87
CA ASP A 309 -10.04 -25.73 -10.24
C ASP A 309 -10.46 -24.48 -11.04
N VAL A 310 -11.72 -24.07 -10.89
CA VAL A 310 -12.30 -22.88 -11.52
C VAL A 310 -13.16 -22.15 -10.51
N GLU A 311 -12.70 -20.99 -10.07
CA GLU A 311 -13.46 -20.08 -9.20
C GLU A 311 -14.18 -19.04 -10.05
N ASP A 312 -15.53 -19.01 -10.04
CA ASP A 312 -16.33 -17.99 -10.73
C ASP A 312 -16.68 -16.85 -9.75
N LEU A 313 -16.19 -15.66 -10.04
CA LEU A 313 -16.39 -14.46 -9.21
C LEU A 313 -17.43 -13.49 -9.83
N GLY A 314 -18.17 -13.94 -10.83
CA GLY A 314 -19.24 -13.19 -11.49
C GLY A 314 -18.75 -12.21 -12.57
N THR A 315 -17.66 -11.51 -12.37
CA THR A 315 -17.08 -10.55 -13.35
C THR A 315 -15.81 -11.10 -14.02
N TYR A 316 -15.21 -12.11 -13.46
CA TYR A 316 -14.08 -12.86 -14.02
C TYR A 316 -14.00 -14.22 -13.33
N ARG A 317 -13.21 -15.11 -13.93
CA ARG A 317 -12.91 -16.44 -13.38
C ARG A 317 -11.43 -16.57 -13.09
N ILE A 318 -11.11 -17.32 -12.03
CA ILE A 318 -9.73 -17.70 -11.71
C ILE A 318 -9.61 -19.19 -11.98
N LEU A 319 -8.74 -19.57 -12.92
CA LEU A 319 -8.39 -20.95 -13.16
C LEU A 319 -7.12 -21.27 -12.36
N THR A 320 -7.15 -22.37 -11.64
CA THR A 320 -5.95 -23.02 -11.10
C THR A 320 -5.55 -24.12 -12.06
N LEU A 321 -4.38 -23.96 -12.66
CA LEU A 321 -3.80 -24.89 -13.62
C LEU A 321 -2.60 -25.61 -12.99
N GLU A 322 -2.32 -26.82 -13.42
CA GLU A 322 -1.12 -27.58 -13.06
C GLU A 322 -0.34 -27.92 -14.33
N LEU A 323 0.94 -27.53 -14.35
CA LEU A 323 1.89 -27.83 -15.40
C LEU A 323 3.06 -28.62 -14.78
N ASP A 324 3.10 -29.93 -14.98
CA ASP A 324 4.11 -30.85 -14.45
C ASP A 324 4.44 -30.59 -12.96
N GLY A 325 3.39 -30.50 -12.13
CA GLY A 325 3.52 -30.29 -10.69
C GLY A 325 3.65 -28.82 -10.25
N VAL A 326 3.74 -27.87 -11.18
CA VAL A 326 3.76 -26.44 -10.89
C VAL A 326 2.34 -25.89 -10.98
N ALA A 327 1.82 -25.33 -9.88
CA ALA A 327 0.54 -24.68 -9.83
C ALA A 327 0.61 -23.24 -10.35
N LEU A 328 -0.33 -22.88 -11.23
CA LEU A 328 -0.42 -21.56 -11.85
C LEU A 328 -1.86 -21.04 -11.73
N LYS A 329 -2.02 -19.75 -11.50
CA LYS A 329 -3.30 -19.07 -11.58
C LYS A 329 -3.41 -18.28 -12.88
N VAL A 330 -4.58 -18.37 -13.51
CA VAL A 330 -4.92 -17.59 -14.71
C VAL A 330 -6.23 -16.87 -14.47
N ARG A 331 -6.28 -15.60 -14.81
CA ARG A 331 -7.51 -14.81 -14.72
C ARG A 331 -8.13 -14.67 -16.11
N LEU A 332 -9.38 -15.13 -16.24
CA LEU A 332 -10.17 -15.03 -17.47
C LEU A 332 -11.31 -14.05 -17.30
N GLY A 333 -11.54 -13.23 -18.34
CA GLY A 333 -12.76 -12.43 -18.44
C GLY A 333 -14.01 -13.31 -18.55
N GLU A 334 -15.15 -12.76 -18.19
CA GLU A 334 -16.46 -13.44 -18.21
C GLU A 334 -16.82 -13.98 -19.61
N ASP A 335 -16.41 -13.25 -20.65
CA ASP A 335 -16.65 -13.58 -22.07
C ASP A 335 -15.76 -14.71 -22.62
N ARG A 336 -14.79 -15.18 -21.86
CA ARG A 336 -13.85 -16.22 -22.30
C ARG A 336 -14.36 -17.62 -21.98
N VAL A 337 -14.12 -18.54 -22.90
CA VAL A 337 -14.43 -19.98 -22.71
C VAL A 337 -13.45 -20.56 -21.67
N VAL A 338 -14.00 -21.33 -20.75
CA VAL A 338 -13.23 -22.04 -19.71
C VAL A 338 -12.87 -23.43 -20.22
N PRO A 339 -11.57 -23.75 -20.43
CA PRO A 339 -11.15 -25.10 -20.81
C PRO A 339 -11.54 -26.14 -19.78
N GLN A 340 -12.01 -27.31 -20.23
CA GLN A 340 -12.39 -28.41 -19.37
C GLN A 340 -11.32 -29.51 -19.36
N GLY A 341 -10.80 -29.82 -18.16
CA GLY A 341 -9.81 -30.87 -17.94
C GLY A 341 -8.38 -30.50 -18.42
N GLN A 342 -8.23 -30.07 -19.66
CA GLN A 342 -6.94 -29.70 -20.27
C GLN A 342 -7.02 -28.31 -20.88
N ALA A 343 -5.96 -27.52 -20.72
CA ALA A 343 -5.80 -26.19 -21.26
C ALA A 343 -4.45 -26.06 -21.97
N TRP A 344 -4.40 -25.19 -22.96
CA TRP A 344 -3.15 -24.78 -23.62
C TRP A 344 -2.80 -23.38 -23.15
N ILE A 345 -1.59 -23.21 -22.57
CA ILE A 345 -1.14 -21.95 -21.97
C ILE A 345 0.15 -21.48 -22.59
N SER A 346 0.33 -20.15 -22.68
CA SER A 346 1.63 -19.57 -23.02
C SER A 346 1.97 -18.36 -22.13
N PHE A 347 3.23 -18.04 -22.08
CA PHE A 347 3.81 -16.97 -21.26
C PHE A 347 4.39 -15.88 -22.19
N PRO A 348 3.62 -14.84 -22.55
CA PRO A 348 4.12 -13.79 -23.47
C PRO A 348 5.36 -13.10 -22.88
N ALA A 349 6.46 -13.10 -23.64
CA ALA A 349 7.77 -12.63 -23.19
C ALA A 349 7.77 -11.18 -22.64
N GLN A 350 6.92 -10.32 -23.18
CA GLN A 350 6.78 -8.93 -22.73
C GLN A 350 6.23 -8.76 -21.31
N TRP A 351 5.58 -9.80 -20.76
CA TRP A 351 5.01 -9.80 -19.42
C TRP A 351 5.77 -10.68 -18.44
N LEU A 352 6.83 -11.33 -18.90
CA LEU A 352 7.73 -12.12 -18.05
C LEU A 352 8.68 -11.20 -17.31
N MET A 353 8.81 -11.45 -16.02
CA MET A 353 9.75 -10.76 -15.14
C MET A 353 10.67 -11.78 -14.52
N LEU A 354 11.98 -11.50 -14.51
CA LEU A 354 12.97 -12.38 -13.93
C LEU A 354 13.45 -11.80 -12.60
N TYR A 355 13.44 -12.62 -11.55
CA TYR A 355 13.87 -12.23 -10.20
C TYR A 355 15.04 -13.06 -9.74
N ALA A 356 16.05 -12.37 -9.21
CA ALA A 356 17.21 -12.95 -8.55
C ALA A 356 17.15 -12.59 -7.06
N ASP A 357 17.08 -13.59 -6.18
CA ASP A 357 17.01 -13.42 -4.74
C ASP A 357 15.95 -12.36 -4.35
N ASP A 358 14.73 -12.55 -4.86
CA ASP A 358 13.52 -11.72 -4.69
C ASP A 358 13.56 -10.35 -5.39
N VAL A 359 14.64 -9.92 -6.00
CA VAL A 359 14.77 -8.62 -6.66
C VAL A 359 14.68 -8.75 -8.17
N LEU A 360 13.91 -7.85 -8.82
CA LEU A 360 13.75 -7.82 -10.28
C LEU A 360 15.10 -7.60 -10.96
N LEU A 361 15.46 -8.54 -11.83
CA LEU A 361 16.61 -8.42 -12.75
C LEU A 361 16.17 -7.53 -13.93
N GLU A 362 16.72 -6.33 -14.00
CA GLU A 362 16.53 -5.46 -15.17
C GLU A 362 17.71 -5.59 -16.12
N ALA A 363 17.43 -5.51 -17.42
CA ALA A 363 18.50 -5.30 -18.41
C ALA A 363 19.24 -4.01 -18.05
N ALA A 364 20.56 -4.00 -18.21
CA ALA A 364 21.31 -2.75 -18.05
C ALA A 364 20.75 -1.70 -19.02
N PRO A 365 20.64 -0.41 -18.62
CA PRO A 365 20.12 0.66 -19.44
C PRO A 365 20.90 0.87 -20.72
#